data_fe6b8e5200cdcb1bcb8bb2ab6e2ab88c
#
_entry.id   fe6b8e5200cdcb1bcb8bb2ab6e2ab88c
#
_cell.length_a   1.000
_cell.length_b   1.000
_cell.length_c   1.000
_cell.angle_alpha   90.00
_cell.angle_beta   90.00
_cell.angle_gamma   90.00
#
_symmetry.space_group_name_H-M   'P 1'
#
loop_
_entity.id
_entity.type
_entity.pdbx_description
1 polymer ?
#
loop_
_entity_poly.entity_id
_entity_poly.type
_entity_poly.pdbx_seq_one_letter_code
_entity_poly.pdbx_strand_id
1 'polypeptide(L)'
;CALPIWFMESMKAEKNEYTDRYVWTGSIWEKPGMNCILGFSPRNGVCAVNFFSHQPALNYGFYKPERPWQQPMDAEGPRATLEAMKDIMRFWLGMGCDGFRVDMAGSLVKNDEDGKGNISLWQNVRSFLDAEYPEAVLVSEWGEPDKSLLGGFHMDFLLHFGPSHYPELFRTDKPYFSAKAVGDISEFVNKYKESYAKTDGKGLICIPSGNHDMSRMALTLDETEMKLAFAFLLSMPGAPFIYYGDEIGMRYVKGLTSVEGGYGRTGSRSPMQWDSGVNAGFGNSAPDKLYIPLDPDPNRPTVEKSMSDENSLYHEVKKLISLRKAHPALESRGKIDFIYAEKNAYPLAYTREADGEKILAVINPSARPAEFECGLIAKEVLYSFGGKAEADGKKIRIPAQSAVFAKV
;
A
#
# COMPACT_ATOMS: atom_id res chain seq x y z
N CYS A 1 7.20 -16.15 -6.33
CA CYS A 1 8.23 -16.45 -7.33
C CYS A 1 8.11 -17.89 -7.78
N ALA A 2 7.84 -18.09 -9.07
CA ALA A 2 8.07 -19.37 -9.70
C ALA A 2 9.59 -19.54 -9.82
N LEU A 3 10.17 -20.39 -9.03
CA LEU A 3 11.56 -20.79 -9.20
C LEU A 3 11.59 -21.75 -10.41
N PRO A 4 12.07 -21.35 -11.59
CA PRO A 4 11.82 -22.10 -12.83
C PRO A 4 12.33 -23.56 -12.77
N ILE A 5 13.51 -23.77 -12.17
CA ILE A 5 14.09 -25.09 -12.02
C ILE A 5 13.22 -25.96 -11.11
N TRP A 6 12.83 -25.46 -9.95
CA TRP A 6 11.98 -26.22 -9.01
C TRP A 6 10.63 -26.56 -9.63
N PHE A 7 10.04 -25.61 -10.36
CA PHE A 7 8.76 -25.85 -11.02
C PHE A 7 8.87 -26.93 -12.10
N MET A 8 9.89 -26.82 -12.97
CA MET A 8 10.15 -27.82 -14.01
C MET A 8 10.39 -29.23 -13.41
N GLU A 9 11.14 -29.30 -12.32
CA GLU A 9 11.36 -30.58 -11.60
C GLU A 9 10.06 -31.10 -10.96
N SER A 10 9.22 -30.24 -10.40
CA SER A 10 7.93 -30.64 -9.80
C SER A 10 6.91 -31.17 -10.82
N MET A 11 7.08 -30.85 -12.10
CA MET A 11 6.24 -31.31 -13.22
C MET A 11 6.54 -32.72 -13.65
N LYS A 12 7.64 -33.34 -13.23
CA LYS A 12 8.02 -34.70 -13.59
C LYS A 12 7.03 -35.71 -12.99
N ALA A 13 6.79 -36.80 -13.71
CA ALA A 13 5.95 -37.88 -13.21
C ALA A 13 6.58 -38.63 -12.03
N GLU A 14 7.89 -38.73 -12.00
CA GLU A 14 8.64 -39.33 -10.90
C GLU A 14 8.79 -38.39 -9.72
N LYS A 15 8.62 -38.91 -8.49
CA LYS A 15 8.85 -38.14 -7.26
C LYS A 15 10.31 -37.72 -7.16
N ASN A 16 10.50 -36.45 -6.78
CA ASN A 16 11.79 -35.85 -6.47
C ASN A 16 11.64 -34.82 -5.34
N GLU A 17 12.71 -34.19 -4.91
CA GLU A 17 12.73 -33.22 -3.80
C GLU A 17 11.84 -31.97 -4.04
N TYR A 18 11.50 -31.67 -5.30
CA TYR A 18 10.67 -30.52 -5.67
C TYR A 18 9.20 -30.88 -5.87
N THR A 19 8.84 -32.17 -5.83
CA THR A 19 7.48 -32.66 -6.11
C THR A 19 6.44 -31.94 -5.28
N ASP A 20 6.71 -31.74 -4.01
CA ASP A 20 5.80 -31.16 -3.02
C ASP A 20 6.09 -29.68 -2.71
N ARG A 21 6.97 -29.03 -3.49
CA ARG A 21 7.26 -27.59 -3.38
C ARG A 21 6.15 -26.69 -3.91
N TYR A 22 5.26 -27.24 -4.73
CA TYR A 22 4.11 -26.54 -5.32
C TYR A 22 2.83 -27.26 -4.96
N VAL A 23 1.71 -26.52 -5.01
CA VAL A 23 0.39 -27.08 -4.73
C VAL A 23 -0.13 -27.79 -5.96
N TRP A 24 -0.11 -29.13 -5.93
CA TRP A 24 -0.63 -30.00 -6.97
C TRP A 24 -1.82 -30.82 -6.46
N THR A 25 -2.85 -30.99 -7.29
CA THR A 25 -3.92 -31.97 -7.03
C THR A 25 -3.43 -33.41 -7.25
N GLY A 26 -4.17 -34.39 -6.75
CA GLY A 26 -3.86 -35.81 -6.95
C GLY A 26 -4.16 -36.32 -8.35
N SER A 27 -5.00 -35.62 -9.11
CA SER A 27 -5.43 -35.99 -10.46
C SER A 27 -5.83 -34.78 -11.27
N ILE A 28 -5.70 -34.86 -12.61
CA ILE A 28 -6.18 -33.82 -13.55
C ILE A 28 -7.73 -33.62 -13.48
N TRP A 29 -8.45 -34.59 -12.93
CA TRP A 29 -9.92 -34.54 -12.77
C TRP A 29 -10.33 -33.81 -11.49
N GLU A 30 -9.40 -33.56 -10.59
CA GLU A 30 -9.65 -32.82 -9.35
C GLU A 30 -9.46 -31.32 -9.58
N LYS A 31 -10.48 -30.54 -9.23
CA LYS A 31 -10.39 -29.07 -9.24
C LYS A 31 -9.88 -28.60 -7.87
N PRO A 32 -8.82 -27.77 -7.82
CA PRO A 32 -8.27 -27.34 -6.53
C PRO A 32 -9.17 -26.35 -5.76
N GLY A 33 -10.25 -25.82 -6.36
CA GLY A 33 -11.11 -24.80 -5.74
C GLY A 33 -10.48 -23.39 -5.81
N MET A 34 -9.38 -23.23 -6.53
CA MET A 34 -8.65 -21.99 -6.75
C MET A 34 -8.17 -21.92 -8.21
N ASN A 35 -7.60 -20.78 -8.61
CA ASN A 35 -7.01 -20.66 -9.94
C ASN A 35 -5.93 -21.72 -10.17
N CYS A 36 -5.86 -22.29 -11.37
CA CYS A 36 -4.94 -23.38 -11.66
C CYS A 36 -4.50 -23.41 -13.12
N ILE A 37 -3.38 -24.10 -13.36
CA ILE A 37 -2.86 -24.41 -14.70
C ILE A 37 -3.10 -25.89 -14.98
N LEU A 38 -3.59 -26.15 -16.19
CA LEU A 38 -3.94 -27.50 -16.66
C LEU A 38 -2.99 -28.02 -17.74
N GLY A 39 -2.68 -29.31 -17.68
CA GLY A 39 -2.55 -30.13 -18.85
C GLY A 39 -1.30 -30.03 -19.73
N PHE A 40 -0.15 -29.58 -19.21
CA PHE A 40 1.08 -29.52 -20.03
C PHE A 40 2.29 -30.22 -19.41
N SER A 41 2.06 -31.05 -18.39
CA SER A 41 3.14 -31.77 -17.71
C SER A 41 2.92 -33.28 -17.69
N PRO A 42 4.00 -34.10 -17.59
CA PRO A 42 3.89 -35.54 -17.40
C PRO A 42 3.23 -35.93 -16.08
N ARG A 43 3.21 -35.03 -15.10
CA ARG A 43 2.58 -35.30 -13.80
C ARG A 43 1.06 -35.35 -13.93
N ASN A 44 0.46 -36.38 -13.35
CA ASN A 44 -1.00 -36.48 -13.24
C ASN A 44 -1.48 -35.54 -12.13
N GLY A 45 -1.88 -34.32 -12.47
CA GLY A 45 -2.37 -33.32 -11.51
C GLY A 45 -2.55 -31.95 -12.15
N VAL A 46 -3.13 -31.04 -11.36
CA VAL A 46 -3.33 -29.65 -11.72
C VAL A 46 -2.55 -28.79 -10.73
N CYS A 47 -1.77 -27.86 -11.22
CA CYS A 47 -1.02 -26.95 -10.35
C CYS A 47 -1.84 -25.71 -10.02
N ALA A 48 -1.98 -25.41 -8.73
CA ALA A 48 -2.56 -24.15 -8.30
C ALA A 48 -1.66 -22.96 -8.66
N VAL A 49 -2.27 -21.81 -8.95
CA VAL A 49 -1.57 -20.54 -9.17
C VAL A 49 -2.08 -19.48 -8.18
N ASN A 50 -1.23 -18.52 -7.88
CA ASN A 50 -1.64 -17.43 -7.00
C ASN A 50 -2.52 -16.42 -7.75
N PHE A 51 -1.97 -15.73 -8.74
CA PHE A 51 -2.70 -14.69 -9.47
C PHE A 51 -2.65 -14.92 -10.99
N PHE A 52 -1.46 -14.95 -11.57
CA PHE A 52 -1.27 -15.18 -13.01
C PHE A 52 -0.92 -16.63 -13.30
N SER A 53 -1.21 -17.07 -14.55
CA SER A 53 -0.87 -18.41 -15.03
C SER A 53 0.62 -18.75 -14.93
N HIS A 54 1.49 -17.76 -14.94
CA HIS A 54 2.94 -17.93 -14.78
C HIS A 54 3.43 -17.85 -13.33
N GLN A 55 2.50 -17.84 -12.35
CA GLN A 55 2.80 -17.80 -10.91
C GLN A 55 2.29 -19.06 -10.20
N PRO A 56 2.89 -20.24 -10.45
CA PRO A 56 2.51 -21.46 -9.73
C PRO A 56 2.68 -21.28 -8.24
N ALA A 57 1.69 -21.73 -7.47
CA ALA A 57 1.65 -21.53 -6.03
C ALA A 57 2.66 -22.45 -5.33
N LEU A 58 3.62 -21.83 -4.61
CA LEU A 58 4.47 -22.55 -3.66
C LEU A 58 3.61 -23.14 -2.54
N ASN A 59 3.98 -24.35 -2.10
CA ASN A 59 3.23 -25.08 -1.09
C ASN A 59 3.68 -24.73 0.33
N TYR A 60 2.92 -23.84 0.99
CA TYR A 60 3.04 -23.57 2.43
C TYR A 60 2.02 -24.33 3.26
N GLY A 61 1.28 -25.25 2.62
CA GLY A 61 0.27 -26.09 3.24
C GLY A 61 -1.12 -25.49 3.27
N PHE A 62 -2.01 -26.30 3.83
CA PHE A 62 -3.42 -25.98 4.06
C PHE A 62 -3.67 -25.90 5.56
N TYR A 63 -4.36 -24.83 6.01
CA TYR A 63 -4.73 -24.71 7.43
C TYR A 63 -5.79 -25.76 7.82
N LYS A 64 -6.76 -25.98 6.92
CA LYS A 64 -7.79 -27.03 7.07
C LYS A 64 -7.76 -27.92 5.82
N PRO A 65 -6.94 -29.00 5.80
CA PRO A 65 -6.97 -29.96 4.70
C PRO A 65 -8.32 -30.66 4.62
N GLU A 66 -8.94 -30.70 3.45
CA GLU A 66 -10.23 -31.33 3.19
C GLU A 66 -10.13 -32.48 2.19
N ARG A 67 -8.98 -32.61 1.51
CA ARG A 67 -8.74 -33.61 0.46
C ARG A 67 -7.38 -34.27 0.67
N PRO A 68 -7.22 -35.55 0.24
CA PRO A 68 -5.99 -36.32 0.47
C PRO A 68 -4.70 -35.69 -0.08
N TRP A 69 -4.81 -34.89 -1.15
CA TRP A 69 -3.64 -34.21 -1.76
C TRP A 69 -3.30 -32.87 -1.07
N GLN A 70 -4.16 -32.37 -0.21
CA GLN A 70 -3.92 -31.14 0.54
C GLN A 70 -3.02 -31.46 1.74
N GLN A 71 -1.80 -30.99 1.68
CA GLN A 71 -0.84 -31.19 2.76
C GLN A 71 -1.07 -30.19 3.89
N PRO A 72 -1.14 -30.60 5.17
CA PRO A 72 -1.15 -29.65 6.30
C PRO A 72 0.18 -28.88 6.36
N MET A 73 0.18 -27.76 7.06
CA MET A 73 1.34 -26.85 7.16
C MET A 73 2.60 -27.52 7.76
N ASP A 74 2.43 -28.53 8.61
CA ASP A 74 3.49 -29.28 9.26
C ASP A 74 3.99 -30.49 8.46
N ALA A 75 3.44 -30.76 7.27
CA ALA A 75 3.92 -31.78 6.38
C ALA A 75 5.33 -31.46 5.85
N GLU A 76 6.04 -32.48 5.37
CA GLU A 76 7.42 -32.36 4.89
C GLU A 76 7.57 -31.32 3.76
N GLY A 77 6.70 -31.36 2.73
CA GLY A 77 6.74 -30.45 1.59
C GLY A 77 6.60 -28.97 1.99
N PRO A 78 5.52 -28.57 2.70
CA PRO A 78 5.36 -27.21 3.22
C PRO A 78 6.51 -26.74 4.10
N ARG A 79 6.99 -27.57 5.05
CA ARG A 79 8.13 -27.21 5.89
C ARG A 79 9.40 -26.98 5.07
N ALA A 80 9.68 -27.88 4.14
CA ALA A 80 10.86 -27.75 3.29
C ALA A 80 10.76 -26.51 2.36
N THR A 81 9.56 -26.11 1.95
CA THR A 81 9.34 -24.87 1.20
C THR A 81 9.63 -23.64 2.08
N LEU A 82 9.15 -23.63 3.32
CA LEU A 82 9.40 -22.55 4.26
C LEU A 82 10.90 -22.39 4.57
N GLU A 83 11.59 -23.48 4.86
CA GLU A 83 13.04 -23.43 5.15
C GLU A 83 13.85 -22.94 3.94
N ALA A 84 13.52 -23.39 2.73
CA ALA A 84 14.15 -22.87 1.52
C ALA A 84 13.89 -21.38 1.30
N MET A 85 12.71 -20.87 1.69
CA MET A 85 12.44 -19.44 1.65
C MET A 85 13.27 -18.66 2.70
N LYS A 86 13.47 -19.20 3.88
CA LYS A 86 14.39 -18.61 4.88
C LYS A 86 15.83 -18.57 4.36
N ASP A 87 16.28 -19.61 3.64
CA ASP A 87 17.61 -19.60 3.00
C ASP A 87 17.74 -18.50 1.94
N ILE A 88 16.68 -18.25 1.17
CA ILE A 88 16.61 -17.12 0.23
C ILE A 88 16.69 -15.79 0.99
N MET A 89 16.00 -15.66 2.11
CA MET A 89 16.09 -14.46 2.96
C MET A 89 17.51 -14.28 3.52
N ARG A 90 18.16 -15.34 4.03
CA ARG A 90 19.56 -15.30 4.49
C ARG A 90 20.49 -14.81 3.39
N PHE A 91 20.31 -15.30 2.17
CA PHE A 91 21.13 -14.89 1.03
C PHE A 91 21.06 -13.38 0.79
N TRP A 92 19.84 -12.82 0.69
CA TRP A 92 19.68 -11.39 0.41
C TRP A 92 20.07 -10.49 1.59
N LEU A 93 19.74 -10.88 2.82
CA LEU A 93 20.16 -10.15 4.01
C LEU A 93 21.69 -10.21 4.19
N GLY A 94 22.31 -11.35 3.87
CA GLY A 94 23.77 -11.49 3.83
C GLY A 94 24.46 -10.61 2.77
N MET A 95 23.75 -10.23 1.73
CA MET A 95 24.19 -9.26 0.72
C MET A 95 23.95 -7.79 1.09
N GLY A 96 23.35 -7.52 2.26
CA GLY A 96 23.14 -6.17 2.77
C GLY A 96 21.74 -5.59 2.53
N CYS A 97 20.73 -6.41 2.23
CA CYS A 97 19.34 -5.94 2.26
C CYS A 97 18.89 -5.64 3.69
N ASP A 98 18.08 -4.59 3.88
CA ASP A 98 17.52 -4.19 5.17
C ASP A 98 16.19 -4.90 5.50
N GLY A 99 15.65 -5.69 4.58
CA GLY A 99 14.40 -6.40 4.79
C GLY A 99 13.64 -6.69 3.49
N PHE A 100 12.35 -7.01 3.62
CA PHE A 100 11.53 -7.46 2.50
C PHE A 100 10.14 -6.82 2.49
N ARG A 101 9.70 -6.42 1.31
CA ARG A 101 8.28 -6.28 0.98
C ARG A 101 7.79 -7.63 0.50
N VAL A 102 6.74 -8.14 1.13
CA VAL A 102 6.21 -9.48 0.87
C VAL A 102 4.93 -9.40 0.08
N ASP A 103 4.99 -9.94 -1.13
CA ASP A 103 3.86 -10.06 -2.04
C ASP A 103 2.83 -11.06 -1.52
N MET A 104 1.52 -10.71 -1.61
CA MET A 104 0.40 -11.59 -1.28
C MET A 104 0.52 -12.31 0.09
N ALA A 105 1.04 -11.64 1.10
CA ALA A 105 1.39 -12.22 2.39
C ALA A 105 0.24 -12.95 3.10
N GLY A 106 -0.99 -12.52 2.89
CA GLY A 106 -2.19 -13.10 3.51
C GLY A 106 -2.76 -14.35 2.80
N SER A 107 -2.12 -14.85 1.72
CA SER A 107 -2.69 -15.91 0.88
C SER A 107 -1.80 -17.13 0.66
N LEU A 108 -0.68 -17.24 1.39
CA LEU A 108 0.28 -18.33 1.21
C LEU A 108 -0.26 -19.67 1.69
N VAL A 109 -0.76 -19.73 2.93
CA VAL A 109 -1.46 -20.88 3.48
C VAL A 109 -2.86 -20.92 2.91
N LYS A 110 -3.28 -22.09 2.43
CA LYS A 110 -4.58 -22.26 1.76
C LYS A 110 -5.66 -22.77 2.73
N ASN A 111 -6.95 -22.62 2.38
CA ASN A 111 -8.10 -22.93 3.23
C ASN A 111 -7.99 -22.30 4.63
N ASP A 112 -7.63 -21.01 4.68
CA ASP A 112 -7.33 -20.24 5.91
C ASP A 112 -8.20 -18.97 5.97
N GLU A 113 -9.51 -19.12 6.07
CA GLU A 113 -10.48 -18.02 6.04
C GLU A 113 -10.24 -16.98 7.14
N ASP A 114 -9.86 -17.43 8.35
CA ASP A 114 -9.58 -16.55 9.49
C ASP A 114 -8.18 -15.92 9.45
N GLY A 115 -7.28 -16.38 8.55
CA GLY A 115 -5.89 -15.95 8.45
C GLY A 115 -4.96 -16.53 9.53
N LYS A 116 -5.42 -17.50 10.34
CA LYS A 116 -4.65 -18.07 11.46
C LYS A 116 -3.41 -18.85 11.01
N GLY A 117 -3.53 -19.57 9.90
CA GLY A 117 -2.42 -20.29 9.29
C GLY A 117 -1.35 -19.34 8.76
N ASN A 118 -1.77 -18.29 8.03
CA ASN A 118 -0.87 -17.26 7.54
C ASN A 118 -0.19 -16.50 8.70
N ILE A 119 -0.94 -16.15 9.75
CA ILE A 119 -0.38 -15.55 10.97
C ILE A 119 0.70 -16.45 11.57
N SER A 120 0.41 -17.74 11.77
CA SER A 120 1.37 -18.70 12.33
C SER A 120 2.62 -18.88 11.47
N LEU A 121 2.46 -18.94 10.13
CA LEU A 121 3.56 -18.98 9.18
C LEU A 121 4.50 -17.79 9.36
N TRP A 122 3.94 -16.57 9.39
CA TRP A 122 4.73 -15.36 9.51
C TRP A 122 5.35 -15.16 10.90
N GLN A 123 4.69 -15.61 11.97
CA GLN A 123 5.30 -15.65 13.31
C GLN A 123 6.55 -16.54 13.32
N ASN A 124 6.54 -17.66 12.60
CA ASN A 124 7.72 -18.51 12.44
C ASN A 124 8.85 -17.80 11.68
N VAL A 125 8.52 -17.10 10.57
CA VAL A 125 9.50 -16.29 9.83
C VAL A 125 10.02 -15.14 10.71
N ARG A 126 9.14 -14.47 11.46
CA ARG A 126 9.55 -13.37 12.35
C ARG A 126 10.51 -13.85 13.43
N SER A 127 10.22 -14.99 14.06
CA SER A 127 11.12 -15.59 15.07
C SER A 127 12.50 -15.92 14.50
N PHE A 128 12.55 -16.40 13.25
CA PHE A 128 13.80 -16.61 12.53
C PHE A 128 14.57 -15.30 12.32
N LEU A 129 13.89 -14.24 11.85
CA LEU A 129 14.53 -12.95 11.64
C LEU A 129 15.00 -12.32 12.94
N ASP A 130 14.20 -12.35 14.00
CA ASP A 130 14.58 -11.83 15.31
C ASP A 130 15.83 -12.51 15.87
N ALA A 131 16.02 -13.81 15.57
CA ALA A 131 17.18 -14.58 16.04
C ALA A 131 18.44 -14.32 15.21
N GLU A 132 18.34 -14.22 13.89
CA GLU A 132 19.50 -14.16 12.98
C GLU A 132 19.74 -12.75 12.39
N TYR A 133 18.68 -11.94 12.22
CA TYR A 133 18.71 -10.61 11.57
C TYR A 133 17.78 -9.62 12.27
N PRO A 134 18.01 -9.27 13.55
CA PRO A 134 17.07 -8.49 14.36
C PRO A 134 16.75 -7.08 13.82
N GLU A 135 17.61 -6.53 12.96
CA GLU A 135 17.39 -5.24 12.31
C GLU A 135 16.58 -5.33 11.00
N ALA A 136 16.28 -6.56 10.53
CA ALA A 136 15.56 -6.73 9.28
C ALA A 136 14.07 -6.36 9.40
N VAL A 137 13.55 -5.66 8.40
CA VAL A 137 12.17 -5.16 8.38
C VAL A 137 11.30 -5.97 7.42
N LEU A 138 10.09 -6.31 7.85
CA LEU A 138 9.06 -6.92 7.01
C LEU A 138 7.91 -5.94 6.76
N VAL A 139 7.58 -5.73 5.48
CA VAL A 139 6.41 -4.99 5.04
C VAL A 139 5.52 -5.91 4.23
N SER A 140 4.28 -6.09 4.63
CA SER A 140 3.35 -6.98 3.93
C SER A 140 2.52 -6.26 2.87
N GLU A 141 2.19 -6.98 1.82
CA GLU A 141 1.04 -6.71 1.00
C GLU A 141 -0.09 -7.67 1.43
N TRP A 142 -0.81 -7.28 2.48
CA TRP A 142 -1.92 -8.07 3.01
C TRP A 142 -3.25 -7.30 2.94
N GLY A 143 -3.22 -6.02 3.31
CA GLY A 143 -4.40 -5.16 3.31
C GLY A 143 -5.31 -5.35 4.54
N GLU A 144 -4.85 -6.12 5.53
CA GLU A 144 -5.50 -6.33 6.82
C GLU A 144 -4.46 -6.16 7.95
N PRO A 145 -4.13 -4.91 8.32
CA PRO A 145 -3.04 -4.60 9.24
C PRO A 145 -3.13 -5.33 10.58
N ASP A 146 -4.34 -5.55 11.10
CA ASP A 146 -4.55 -6.27 12.34
C ASP A 146 -4.06 -7.73 12.27
N LYS A 147 -4.28 -8.44 11.16
CA LYS A 147 -3.79 -9.80 10.96
C LYS A 147 -2.29 -9.81 10.66
N SER A 148 -1.86 -8.94 9.77
CA SER A 148 -0.47 -8.84 9.34
C SER A 148 0.47 -8.54 10.52
N LEU A 149 0.17 -7.52 11.31
CA LEU A 149 1.00 -7.14 12.46
C LEU A 149 0.96 -8.20 13.56
N LEU A 150 -0.17 -8.90 13.74
CA LEU A 150 -0.25 -10.07 14.62
C LEU A 150 0.65 -11.21 14.11
N GLY A 151 0.80 -11.36 12.79
CA GLY A 151 1.73 -12.28 12.14
C GLY A 151 3.21 -11.91 12.32
N GLY A 152 3.52 -10.72 12.86
CA GLY A 152 4.90 -10.29 13.10
C GLY A 152 5.49 -9.37 12.06
N PHE A 153 4.70 -8.89 11.10
CA PHE A 153 5.13 -7.81 10.20
C PHE A 153 5.31 -6.50 10.98
N HIS A 154 6.25 -5.68 10.51
CA HIS A 154 6.48 -4.36 11.06
C HIS A 154 5.50 -3.33 10.49
N MET A 155 5.04 -3.55 9.26
CA MET A 155 4.16 -2.65 8.53
C MET A 155 3.24 -3.43 7.59
N ASP A 156 2.02 -2.89 7.35
CA ASP A 156 1.12 -3.34 6.30
C ASP A 156 0.49 -2.16 5.57
N PHE A 157 0.24 -2.33 4.28
CA PHE A 157 -0.39 -1.31 3.45
C PHE A 157 -1.91 -1.37 3.53
N LEU A 158 -2.56 -0.19 3.54
CA LEU A 158 -3.93 -0.09 3.05
C LEU A 158 -3.91 -0.12 1.52
N LEU A 159 -4.70 -1.02 0.94
CA LEU A 159 -4.65 -1.32 -0.49
C LEU A 159 -5.96 -0.96 -1.19
N HIS A 160 -5.94 -1.00 -2.53
CA HIS A 160 -7.13 -0.78 -3.37
C HIS A 160 -8.11 -1.97 -3.36
N PHE A 161 -7.78 -3.01 -2.64
CA PHE A 161 -8.63 -4.15 -2.32
C PHE A 161 -8.68 -4.34 -0.79
N GLY A 162 -9.52 -5.26 -0.32
CA GLY A 162 -9.74 -5.47 1.11
C GLY A 162 -10.74 -4.48 1.71
N PRO A 163 -10.92 -4.53 3.03
CA PRO A 163 -12.01 -3.83 3.71
C PRO A 163 -11.68 -2.38 4.11
N SER A 164 -10.59 -1.78 3.62
CA SER A 164 -10.03 -0.54 4.16
C SER A 164 -10.76 0.73 3.74
N HIS A 165 -11.60 0.71 2.71
CA HIS A 165 -12.21 1.90 2.09
C HIS A 165 -11.17 2.95 1.60
N TYR A 166 -9.91 2.54 1.44
CA TYR A 166 -8.83 3.41 0.98
C TYR A 166 -9.06 4.03 -0.42
N PRO A 167 -9.63 3.31 -1.42
CA PRO A 167 -9.91 3.90 -2.74
C PRO A 167 -10.82 5.12 -2.69
N GLU A 168 -11.73 5.17 -1.72
CA GLU A 168 -12.71 6.25 -1.54
C GLU A 168 -12.06 7.60 -1.19
N LEU A 169 -10.84 7.57 -0.71
CA LEU A 169 -10.08 8.80 -0.45
C LEU A 169 -9.73 9.52 -1.75
N PHE A 170 -9.25 8.77 -2.78
CA PHE A 170 -8.56 9.37 -3.93
C PHE A 170 -9.00 8.83 -5.31
N ARG A 171 -9.61 7.63 -5.43
CA ARG A 171 -9.61 6.84 -6.67
C ARG A 171 -10.96 6.34 -7.16
N THR A 172 -12.04 6.69 -6.50
CA THR A 172 -13.41 6.38 -6.95
C THR A 172 -13.97 7.51 -7.82
N ASP A 173 -15.15 7.33 -8.35
CA ASP A 173 -15.89 8.40 -9.05
C ASP A 173 -16.29 9.55 -8.11
N LYS A 174 -16.29 9.30 -6.80
CA LYS A 174 -16.63 10.25 -5.74
C LYS A 174 -15.55 10.27 -4.66
N PRO A 175 -14.31 10.67 -4.99
CA PRO A 175 -13.25 10.66 -3.99
C PRO A 175 -13.49 11.75 -2.95
N TYR A 176 -13.19 11.44 -1.69
CA TYR A 176 -13.37 12.40 -0.60
C TYR A 176 -12.55 13.68 -0.82
N PHE A 177 -11.32 13.54 -1.32
CA PHE A 177 -10.41 14.66 -1.55
C PHE A 177 -10.73 15.48 -2.81
N SER A 178 -11.86 15.25 -3.48
CA SER A 178 -12.30 16.09 -4.57
C SER A 178 -13.07 17.33 -4.10
N ALA A 179 -12.78 18.47 -4.73
CA ALA A 179 -13.46 19.74 -4.52
C ALA A 179 -14.98 19.68 -4.80
N LYS A 180 -15.44 18.68 -5.55
CA LYS A 180 -16.87 18.41 -5.80
C LYS A 180 -17.66 18.13 -4.53
N ALA A 181 -16.99 17.71 -3.45
CA ALA A 181 -17.57 17.42 -2.14
C ALA A 181 -18.74 16.42 -2.18
N VAL A 182 -18.53 15.31 -2.88
CA VAL A 182 -19.51 14.22 -3.05
C VAL A 182 -19.01 12.90 -2.45
N GLY A 183 -17.82 12.88 -1.86
CA GLY A 183 -17.22 11.74 -1.20
C GLY A 183 -17.64 11.63 0.28
N ASP A 184 -17.41 10.46 0.85
CA ASP A 184 -17.65 10.16 2.26
C ASP A 184 -16.38 9.59 2.89
N ILE A 185 -15.97 10.15 4.03
CA ILE A 185 -14.77 9.71 4.77
C ILE A 185 -15.11 8.73 5.89
N SER A 186 -16.40 8.64 6.27
CA SER A 186 -16.81 7.98 7.51
C SER A 186 -16.48 6.48 7.53
N GLU A 187 -16.70 5.77 6.43
CA GLU A 187 -16.40 4.34 6.33
C GLU A 187 -14.89 4.05 6.45
N PHE A 188 -14.07 4.86 5.76
CA PHE A 188 -12.62 4.78 5.91
C PHE A 188 -12.20 5.03 7.36
N VAL A 189 -12.69 6.08 7.99
CA VAL A 189 -12.31 6.44 9.37
C VAL A 189 -12.75 5.37 10.36
N ASN A 190 -13.96 4.83 10.22
CA ASN A 190 -14.46 3.75 11.07
C ASN A 190 -13.59 2.50 10.96
N LYS A 191 -13.26 2.08 9.73
CA LYS A 191 -12.41 0.90 9.50
C LYS A 191 -10.97 1.14 9.94
N TYR A 192 -10.44 2.35 9.70
CA TYR A 192 -9.12 2.72 10.18
C TYR A 192 -9.02 2.68 11.71
N LYS A 193 -10.00 3.24 12.44
CA LYS A 193 -10.05 3.19 13.91
C LYS A 193 -10.08 1.76 14.42
N GLU A 194 -10.90 0.91 13.83
CA GLU A 194 -10.99 -0.52 14.18
C GLU A 194 -9.62 -1.21 14.00
N SER A 195 -9.02 -1.09 12.82
CA SER A 195 -7.72 -1.69 12.52
C SER A 195 -6.62 -1.12 13.41
N TYR A 196 -6.58 0.21 13.59
CA TYR A 196 -5.59 0.87 14.44
C TYR A 196 -5.65 0.40 15.90
N ALA A 197 -6.84 0.26 16.45
CA ALA A 197 -7.03 -0.27 17.82
C ALA A 197 -6.54 -1.73 17.94
N LYS A 198 -6.80 -2.56 16.94
CA LYS A 198 -6.39 -3.98 16.93
C LYS A 198 -4.89 -4.16 16.74
N THR A 199 -4.18 -3.20 16.17
CA THR A 199 -2.72 -3.31 16.03
C THR A 199 -2.00 -3.28 17.37
N ASP A 200 -2.62 -2.71 18.41
CA ASP A 200 -2.07 -2.63 19.78
C ASP A 200 -0.61 -2.10 19.82
N GLY A 201 -0.30 -1.17 18.90
CA GLY A 201 1.05 -0.58 18.79
C GLY A 201 2.14 -1.52 18.29
N LYS A 202 1.82 -2.74 17.84
CA LYS A 202 2.80 -3.75 17.42
C LYS A 202 3.53 -3.42 16.12
N GLY A 203 2.99 -2.51 15.32
CA GLY A 203 3.58 -2.09 14.05
C GLY A 203 2.87 -0.87 13.46
N LEU A 204 3.07 -0.62 12.18
CA LEU A 204 2.59 0.59 11.51
C LEU A 204 1.61 0.27 10.39
N ILE A 205 0.51 1.02 10.32
CA ILE A 205 -0.38 1.04 9.16
C ILE A 205 0.20 2.03 8.16
N CYS A 206 0.39 1.60 6.91
CA CYS A 206 0.92 2.44 5.83
C CYS A 206 -0.22 2.88 4.91
N ILE A 207 -0.39 4.19 4.75
CA ILE A 207 -1.31 4.76 3.77
C ILE A 207 -0.47 5.28 2.61
N PRO A 208 -0.39 4.56 1.46
CA PRO A 208 0.43 4.99 0.33
C PRO A 208 -0.27 6.09 -0.48
N SER A 209 0.50 6.94 -1.16
CA SER A 209 -0.05 7.82 -2.19
C SER A 209 -0.56 7.01 -3.39
N GLY A 210 0.12 5.96 -3.72
CA GLY A 210 -0.18 5.03 -4.80
C GLY A 210 0.74 3.83 -4.78
N ASN A 211 0.57 2.95 -5.77
CA ASN A 211 1.48 1.85 -6.06
C ASN A 211 1.40 1.45 -7.54
N HIS A 212 2.19 0.45 -7.92
CA HIS A 212 2.29 -0.06 -9.29
C HIS A 212 1.04 -0.83 -9.79
N ASP A 213 0.07 -1.11 -8.92
CA ASP A 213 -1.13 -1.91 -9.22
C ASP A 213 -2.42 -1.11 -9.22
N MET A 214 -2.37 0.19 -8.89
CA MET A 214 -3.53 1.06 -8.90
C MET A 214 -3.32 2.29 -9.79
N SER A 215 -4.39 2.96 -10.17
CA SER A 215 -4.31 4.23 -10.90
C SER A 215 -3.62 5.31 -10.05
N ARG A 216 -2.97 6.27 -10.70
CA ARG A 216 -2.38 7.43 -10.03
C ARG A 216 -3.47 8.38 -9.51
N MET A 217 -3.19 9.11 -8.42
CA MET A 217 -4.12 10.11 -7.86
C MET A 217 -4.51 11.18 -8.88
N ALA A 218 -3.57 11.60 -9.72
CA ALA A 218 -3.79 12.59 -10.79
C ALA A 218 -4.78 12.14 -11.89
N LEU A 219 -5.34 10.92 -11.82
CA LEU A 219 -6.43 10.50 -12.70
C LEU A 219 -7.77 11.11 -12.26
N THR A 220 -7.94 11.34 -10.98
CA THR A 220 -9.20 11.74 -10.32
C THR A 220 -9.11 13.08 -9.60
N LEU A 221 -7.92 13.49 -9.16
CA LEU A 221 -7.66 14.70 -8.41
C LEU A 221 -6.82 15.68 -9.22
N ASP A 222 -7.13 16.97 -9.09
CA ASP A 222 -6.26 18.05 -9.58
C ASP A 222 -5.11 18.34 -8.62
N GLU A 223 -4.23 19.28 -8.96
CA GLU A 223 -3.03 19.58 -8.17
C GLU A 223 -3.38 20.13 -6.78
N THR A 224 -4.39 20.98 -6.66
CA THR A 224 -4.85 21.52 -5.36
C THR A 224 -5.43 20.42 -4.48
N GLU A 225 -6.24 19.57 -5.06
CA GLU A 225 -6.82 18.39 -4.39
C GLU A 225 -5.72 17.41 -3.93
N MET A 226 -4.68 17.20 -4.77
CA MET A 226 -3.51 16.39 -4.40
C MET A 226 -2.70 17.00 -3.24
N LYS A 227 -2.52 18.33 -3.20
CA LYS A 227 -1.85 19.01 -2.06
C LYS A 227 -2.58 18.71 -0.74
N LEU A 228 -3.91 18.74 -0.75
CA LEU A 228 -4.73 18.42 0.42
C LEU A 228 -4.68 16.91 0.76
N ALA A 229 -4.65 16.05 -0.25
CA ALA A 229 -4.45 14.62 -0.05
C ALA A 229 -3.08 14.32 0.59
N PHE A 230 -2.01 14.99 0.19
CA PHE A 230 -0.69 14.86 0.81
C PHE A 230 -0.65 15.48 2.22
N ALA A 231 -1.39 16.55 2.49
CA ALA A 231 -1.54 17.07 3.85
C ALA A 231 -2.13 16.00 4.79
N PHE A 232 -3.13 15.26 4.32
CA PHE A 232 -3.67 14.10 5.04
C PHE A 232 -2.62 12.98 5.17
N LEU A 233 -2.09 12.47 4.07
CA LEU A 233 -1.15 11.33 4.06
C LEU A 233 0.05 11.55 4.98
N LEU A 234 0.63 12.75 4.94
CA LEU A 234 1.85 13.09 5.68
C LEU A 234 1.58 13.50 7.14
N SER A 235 0.33 13.69 7.54
CA SER A 235 -0.05 13.96 8.93
C SER A 235 -0.70 12.75 9.63
N MET A 236 -1.04 11.68 8.91
CA MET A 236 -1.54 10.43 9.50
C MET A 236 -0.41 9.66 10.23
N PRO A 237 -0.74 8.84 11.26
CA PRO A 237 0.23 7.91 11.84
C PRO A 237 0.68 6.86 10.81
N GLY A 238 1.71 6.09 11.16
CA GLY A 238 2.25 5.05 10.31
C GLY A 238 3.42 5.53 9.44
N ALA A 239 3.86 4.69 8.50
CA ALA A 239 4.91 5.03 7.56
C ALA A 239 4.27 5.52 6.24
N PRO A 240 4.49 6.77 5.83
CA PRO A 240 4.01 7.25 4.55
C PRO A 240 4.85 6.64 3.42
N PHE A 241 4.19 6.09 2.42
CA PHE A 241 4.81 5.62 1.19
C PHE A 241 4.37 6.50 0.03
N ILE A 242 5.32 7.21 -0.57
CA ILE A 242 5.06 8.04 -1.76
C ILE A 242 5.46 7.22 -2.97
N TYR A 243 4.49 6.91 -3.83
CA TYR A 243 4.76 6.25 -5.09
C TYR A 243 5.43 7.23 -6.04
N TYR A 244 6.54 6.83 -6.66
CA TYR A 244 7.35 7.72 -7.50
C TYR A 244 6.51 8.50 -8.51
N GLY A 245 6.75 9.80 -8.60
CA GLY A 245 6.05 10.71 -9.51
C GLY A 245 4.72 11.23 -8.99
N ASP A 246 4.13 10.67 -7.93
CA ASP A 246 2.92 11.24 -7.34
C ASP A 246 3.23 12.60 -6.70
N GLU A 247 4.45 12.82 -6.20
CA GLU A 247 4.94 14.08 -5.65
C GLU A 247 5.08 15.22 -6.66
N ILE A 248 5.06 14.90 -7.95
CA ILE A 248 5.04 15.88 -9.04
C ILE A 248 3.73 15.81 -9.85
N GLY A 249 2.76 15.03 -9.42
CA GLY A 249 1.48 14.87 -10.09
C GLY A 249 1.56 14.10 -11.41
N MET A 250 2.44 13.10 -11.54
CA MET A 250 2.48 12.25 -12.74
C MET A 250 1.13 11.63 -13.01
N ARG A 251 0.73 11.66 -14.30
CA ARG A 251 -0.58 11.19 -14.74
C ARG A 251 -0.57 9.71 -15.08
N TYR A 252 -1.74 9.10 -14.95
CA TYR A 252 -1.98 7.76 -15.46
C TYR A 252 -2.07 7.78 -16.98
N VAL A 253 -1.24 7.02 -17.68
CA VAL A 253 -1.26 6.94 -19.16
C VAL A 253 -2.32 5.95 -19.60
N LYS A 254 -3.39 6.46 -20.20
CA LYS A 254 -4.54 5.66 -20.67
C LYS A 254 -4.23 4.91 -21.96
N GLY A 255 -4.93 3.79 -22.20
CA GLY A 255 -4.93 3.09 -23.48
C GLY A 255 -3.69 2.23 -23.75
N LEU A 256 -2.81 2.05 -22.78
CA LEU A 256 -1.65 1.19 -22.96
C LEU A 256 -2.03 -0.30 -22.95
N THR A 257 -1.45 -1.05 -23.88
CA THR A 257 -1.54 -2.52 -23.85
C THR A 257 -0.77 -3.05 -22.66
N SER A 258 -1.37 -3.97 -21.92
CA SER A 258 -0.67 -4.65 -20.84
C SER A 258 0.44 -5.55 -21.40
N VAL A 259 1.67 -5.28 -21.01
CA VAL A 259 2.83 -6.09 -21.39
C VAL A 259 3.15 -7.20 -20.38
N GLU A 260 2.55 -7.13 -19.18
CA GLU A 260 2.78 -8.08 -18.07
C GLU A 260 1.52 -8.84 -17.67
N GLY A 261 0.54 -8.95 -18.56
CA GLY A 261 -0.75 -9.58 -18.26
C GLY A 261 -1.58 -8.81 -17.21
N GLY A 262 -1.15 -7.61 -16.87
CA GLY A 262 -1.73 -6.85 -15.76
C GLY A 262 -2.80 -5.88 -16.21
N TYR A 263 -4.01 -6.23 -16.27
CA TYR A 263 -5.22 -5.41 -16.31
C TYR A 263 -4.98 -3.88 -16.51
N GLY A 264 -5.79 -2.98 -16.05
CA GLY A 264 -5.63 -1.53 -16.23
C GLY A 264 -4.50 -0.85 -15.43
N ARG A 265 -3.44 -1.55 -15.04
CA ARG A 265 -2.35 -1.00 -14.18
C ARG A 265 -1.11 -0.48 -14.94
N THR A 266 -0.93 -0.86 -16.20
CA THR A 266 0.26 -0.49 -16.99
C THR A 266 0.51 1.02 -17.03
N GLY A 267 -0.55 1.82 -17.13
CA GLY A 267 -0.45 3.28 -17.17
C GLY A 267 0.08 3.97 -15.91
N SER A 268 0.12 3.26 -14.77
CA SER A 268 0.74 3.76 -13.52
C SER A 268 2.26 3.59 -13.51
N ARG A 269 2.80 2.76 -14.42
CA ARG A 269 4.20 2.31 -14.43
C ARG A 269 5.06 3.01 -15.47
N SER A 270 4.56 4.14 -16.03
CA SER A 270 5.33 4.96 -16.97
C SER A 270 6.65 5.43 -16.33
N PRO A 271 7.74 5.59 -17.11
CA PRO A 271 9.01 6.04 -16.59
C PRO A 271 8.91 7.37 -15.85
N MET A 272 9.76 7.57 -14.82
CA MET A 272 9.85 8.85 -14.11
C MET A 272 10.21 9.98 -15.07
N GLN A 273 9.59 11.12 -14.89
CA GLN A 273 9.71 12.31 -15.74
C GLN A 273 10.61 13.35 -15.06
N TRP A 274 11.92 13.33 -15.37
CA TRP A 274 12.90 14.17 -14.72
C TRP A 274 12.97 15.58 -15.33
N ASP A 275 13.06 15.67 -16.65
CA ASP A 275 13.33 16.93 -17.37
C ASP A 275 12.63 16.97 -18.75
N SER A 276 12.98 17.96 -19.57
CA SER A 276 12.49 18.13 -20.93
C SER A 276 13.30 17.40 -22.00
N GLY A 277 14.36 16.68 -21.63
CA GLY A 277 15.27 15.97 -22.53
C GLY A 277 14.70 14.68 -23.11
N VAL A 278 15.59 13.90 -23.75
CA VAL A 278 15.23 12.61 -24.34
C VAL A 278 14.65 11.68 -23.25
N ASN A 279 13.53 11.04 -23.56
CA ASN A 279 12.80 10.18 -22.64
C ASN A 279 12.50 10.85 -21.27
N ALA A 280 12.33 12.17 -21.27
CA ALA A 280 12.15 12.98 -20.06
C ALA A 280 13.29 12.74 -19.03
N GLY A 281 14.54 12.59 -19.50
CA GLY A 281 15.70 12.34 -18.64
C GLY A 281 15.76 10.94 -18.04
N PHE A 282 14.82 10.03 -18.36
CA PHE A 282 14.81 8.69 -17.80
C PHE A 282 15.94 7.79 -18.34
N GLY A 283 16.30 7.96 -19.59
CA GLY A 283 17.38 7.18 -20.21
C GLY A 283 17.65 7.57 -21.67
N ASN A 284 18.70 6.99 -22.24
CA ASN A 284 19.23 7.35 -23.56
C ASN A 284 18.82 6.38 -24.70
N SER A 285 17.94 5.42 -24.43
CA SER A 285 17.42 4.53 -25.47
C SER A 285 16.54 5.28 -26.47
N ALA A 286 16.36 4.73 -27.67
CA ALA A 286 15.35 5.27 -28.59
C ALA A 286 13.95 5.23 -27.92
N PRO A 287 13.10 6.24 -28.08
CA PRO A 287 11.81 6.33 -27.38
C PRO A 287 10.88 5.13 -27.61
N ASP A 288 10.96 4.50 -28.79
CA ASP A 288 10.21 3.30 -29.16
C ASP A 288 10.74 2.01 -28.47
N LYS A 289 11.87 2.09 -27.77
CA LYS A 289 12.47 0.99 -27.01
C LYS A 289 12.17 1.05 -25.51
N LEU A 290 11.46 2.07 -25.05
CA LEU A 290 11.00 2.08 -23.67
C LEU A 290 10.02 0.94 -23.44
N TYR A 291 10.21 0.20 -22.34
CA TYR A 291 9.34 -0.92 -21.96
C TYR A 291 7.87 -0.47 -21.78
N ILE A 292 7.68 0.67 -21.14
CA ILE A 292 6.40 1.37 -21.04
C ILE A 292 6.64 2.80 -21.53
N PRO A 293 5.78 3.34 -22.42
CA PRO A 293 5.97 4.69 -22.93
C PRO A 293 5.73 5.76 -21.86
N LEU A 294 6.30 6.93 -22.10
CA LEU A 294 6.04 8.13 -21.33
C LEU A 294 4.60 8.64 -21.56
N ASP A 295 4.14 9.51 -20.66
CA ASP A 295 2.97 10.37 -20.92
C ASP A 295 3.21 11.18 -22.19
N PRO A 296 2.35 11.03 -23.23
CA PRO A 296 2.58 11.68 -24.52
C PRO A 296 2.27 13.18 -24.52
N ASP A 297 1.67 13.72 -23.45
CA ASP A 297 1.33 15.14 -23.38
C ASP A 297 2.61 15.99 -23.28
N PRO A 298 2.83 16.97 -24.15
CA PRO A 298 3.98 17.86 -24.08
C PRO A 298 4.03 18.69 -22.79
N ASN A 299 2.88 18.88 -22.13
CA ASN A 299 2.76 19.57 -20.84
C ASN A 299 2.79 18.61 -19.65
N ARG A 300 3.30 17.39 -19.83
CA ARG A 300 3.47 16.44 -18.72
C ARG A 300 4.30 17.06 -17.59
N PRO A 301 3.99 16.74 -16.33
CA PRO A 301 4.80 17.19 -15.20
C PRO A 301 6.21 16.58 -15.27
N THR A 302 7.20 17.36 -14.88
CA THR A 302 8.59 16.90 -14.73
C THR A 302 9.15 17.42 -13.41
N VAL A 303 10.16 16.74 -12.88
CA VAL A 303 10.87 17.20 -11.67
C VAL A 303 11.44 18.60 -11.89
N GLU A 304 12.09 18.85 -13.04
CA GLU A 304 12.67 20.16 -13.40
C GLU A 304 11.62 21.29 -13.30
N LYS A 305 10.46 21.12 -13.93
CA LYS A 305 9.35 22.10 -13.86
C LYS A 305 8.84 22.29 -12.44
N SER A 306 8.63 21.18 -11.73
CA SER A 306 8.11 21.22 -10.36
C SER A 306 9.07 21.86 -9.38
N MET A 307 10.38 21.69 -9.56
CA MET A 307 11.39 22.34 -8.75
C MET A 307 11.52 23.85 -9.03
N SER A 308 11.20 24.29 -10.24
CA SER A 308 11.27 25.71 -10.63
C SER A 308 10.05 26.52 -10.20
N ASP A 309 8.94 25.88 -9.86
CA ASP A 309 7.70 26.51 -9.38
C ASP A 309 7.54 26.32 -7.87
N GLU A 310 7.78 27.38 -7.09
CA GLU A 310 7.66 27.38 -5.62
C GLU A 310 6.24 27.00 -5.11
N ASN A 311 5.22 27.13 -5.96
CA ASN A 311 3.86 26.76 -5.63
C ASN A 311 3.49 25.34 -6.07
N SER A 312 4.41 24.58 -6.66
CA SER A 312 4.16 23.22 -7.15
C SER A 312 3.80 22.23 -6.05
N LEU A 313 3.19 21.12 -6.45
CA LEU A 313 2.93 19.97 -5.57
C LEU A 313 4.23 19.45 -4.93
N TYR A 314 5.34 19.44 -5.66
CA TYR A 314 6.66 19.02 -5.17
C TYR A 314 7.09 19.82 -3.92
N HIS A 315 7.00 21.16 -3.98
CA HIS A 315 7.36 22.01 -2.86
C HIS A 315 6.39 21.87 -1.69
N GLU A 316 5.11 21.65 -1.94
CA GLU A 316 4.14 21.39 -0.89
C GLU A 316 4.40 20.06 -0.17
N VAL A 317 4.70 18.98 -0.92
CA VAL A 317 5.07 17.68 -0.35
C VAL A 317 6.35 17.80 0.47
N LYS A 318 7.37 18.48 -0.04
CA LYS A 318 8.63 18.75 0.67
C LYS A 318 8.41 19.50 1.99
N LYS A 319 7.55 20.53 1.99
CA LYS A 319 7.15 21.30 3.18
C LYS A 319 6.46 20.42 4.22
N LEU A 320 5.50 19.60 3.79
CA LEU A 320 4.78 18.66 4.66
C LEU A 320 5.69 17.58 5.27
N ILE A 321 6.66 17.06 4.50
CA ILE A 321 7.68 16.13 5.02
C ILE A 321 8.54 16.82 6.10
N SER A 322 8.95 18.05 5.85
CA SER A 322 9.74 18.83 6.83
C SER A 322 8.94 19.10 8.10
N LEU A 323 7.65 19.45 7.96
CA LEU A 323 6.74 19.64 9.09
C LEU A 323 6.59 18.34 9.91
N ARG A 324 6.36 17.19 9.22
CA ARG A 324 6.24 15.89 9.90
C ARG A 324 7.48 15.55 10.72
N LYS A 325 8.69 15.81 10.17
CA LYS A 325 9.96 15.54 10.85
C LYS A 325 10.24 16.50 12.01
N ALA A 326 9.67 17.70 11.99
CA ALA A 326 9.87 18.71 13.04
C ALA A 326 8.97 18.53 14.26
N HIS A 327 7.90 17.71 14.16
CA HIS A 327 6.86 17.59 15.17
C HIS A 327 6.64 16.12 15.59
N PRO A 328 7.03 15.71 16.80
CA PRO A 328 6.82 14.35 17.31
C PRO A 328 5.38 13.88 17.19
N ALA A 329 4.42 14.77 17.42
CA ALA A 329 2.99 14.46 17.26
C ALA A 329 2.63 13.97 15.85
N LEU A 330 3.32 14.42 14.80
CA LEU A 330 3.07 14.02 13.41
C LEU A 330 3.87 12.79 12.97
N GLU A 331 4.80 12.30 13.79
CA GLU A 331 5.60 11.13 13.46
C GLU A 331 4.77 9.83 13.46
N SER A 332 5.43 8.73 13.07
CA SER A 332 4.79 7.43 12.79
C SER A 332 3.99 6.86 13.95
N ARG A 333 4.44 7.06 15.19
CA ARG A 333 3.83 6.51 16.41
C ARG A 333 2.98 7.50 17.18
N GLY A 334 2.85 8.75 16.72
CA GLY A 334 1.95 9.73 17.33
C GLY A 334 0.52 9.21 17.34
N LYS A 335 -0.17 9.35 18.44
CA LYS A 335 -1.59 8.97 18.58
C LYS A 335 -2.46 9.80 17.67
N ILE A 336 -3.60 9.25 17.25
CA ILE A 336 -4.61 9.96 16.48
C ILE A 336 -5.97 9.85 17.16
N ASP A 337 -6.70 10.96 17.14
CA ASP A 337 -8.12 10.99 17.54
C ASP A 337 -8.90 11.84 16.54
N PHE A 338 -9.94 11.25 15.94
CA PHE A 338 -10.79 11.93 14.97
C PHE A 338 -11.85 12.77 15.67
N ILE A 339 -11.78 14.09 15.48
CA ILE A 339 -12.66 15.07 16.10
C ILE A 339 -13.92 15.28 15.26
N TYR A 340 -13.76 15.30 13.92
CA TYR A 340 -14.88 15.45 12.99
C TYR A 340 -14.60 14.66 11.71
N ALA A 341 -15.44 13.67 11.45
CA ALA A 341 -15.39 12.79 10.29
C ALA A 341 -16.79 12.22 10.01
N GLU A 342 -17.76 13.12 9.89
CA GLU A 342 -19.16 12.76 9.74
C GLU A 342 -19.48 12.30 8.32
N LYS A 343 -20.52 11.48 8.20
CA LYS A 343 -20.98 10.94 6.93
C LYS A 343 -21.40 12.05 5.95
N ASN A 344 -20.84 12.01 4.73
CA ASN A 344 -21.09 12.99 3.67
C ASN A 344 -20.84 14.45 4.11
N ALA A 345 -19.92 14.67 5.05
CA ALA A 345 -19.65 16.00 5.62
C ALA A 345 -18.18 16.42 5.46
N TYR A 346 -17.97 17.71 5.57
CA TYR A 346 -16.67 18.39 5.52
C TYR A 346 -16.60 19.40 6.66
N PRO A 347 -15.40 19.73 7.22
CA PRO A 347 -14.09 19.19 6.84
C PRO A 347 -13.83 17.84 7.50
N LEU A 348 -12.64 17.25 7.28
CA LEU A 348 -12.05 16.24 8.14
C LEU A 348 -11.22 16.94 9.22
N ALA A 349 -11.41 16.57 10.49
CA ALA A 349 -10.60 17.08 11.58
C ALA A 349 -10.18 15.96 12.55
N TYR A 350 -8.92 15.98 12.95
CA TYR A 350 -8.34 15.04 13.92
C TYR A 350 -7.21 15.66 14.71
N THR A 351 -6.90 15.09 15.86
CA THR A 351 -5.68 15.45 16.60
C THR A 351 -4.61 14.37 16.43
N ARG A 352 -3.36 14.83 16.49
CA ARG A 352 -2.16 14.01 16.62
C ARG A 352 -1.47 14.38 17.93
N GLU A 353 -0.95 13.37 18.66
CA GLU A 353 -0.36 13.60 19.97
C GLU A 353 0.83 12.68 20.23
N ALA A 354 1.96 13.27 20.63
CA ALA A 354 3.14 12.57 21.14
C ALA A 354 4.01 13.54 21.97
N ASP A 355 4.73 13.01 22.95
CA ASP A 355 5.74 13.72 23.75
C ASP A 355 5.30 15.07 24.33
N GLY A 356 4.02 15.16 24.74
CA GLY A 356 3.43 16.38 25.30
C GLY A 356 3.03 17.42 24.24
N GLU A 357 3.24 17.14 22.96
CA GLU A 357 2.76 17.96 21.85
C GLU A 357 1.42 17.42 21.34
N LYS A 358 0.45 18.32 21.14
CA LYS A 358 -0.85 18.00 20.54
C LYS A 358 -1.13 18.97 19.39
N ILE A 359 -1.41 18.41 18.21
CA ILE A 359 -1.67 19.14 16.97
C ILE A 359 -3.07 18.80 16.48
N LEU A 360 -3.89 19.81 16.24
CA LEU A 360 -5.16 19.72 15.53
C LEU A 360 -4.90 19.90 14.04
N ALA A 361 -5.25 18.92 13.23
CA ALA A 361 -5.27 18.99 11.78
C ALA A 361 -6.70 19.12 11.29
N VAL A 362 -6.97 20.13 10.46
CA VAL A 362 -8.26 20.38 9.83
C VAL A 362 -8.05 20.48 8.32
N ILE A 363 -8.75 19.66 7.54
CA ILE A 363 -8.58 19.59 6.08
C ILE A 363 -9.95 19.66 5.41
N ASN A 364 -10.16 20.66 4.58
CA ASN A 364 -11.37 20.87 3.80
C ASN A 364 -11.08 20.77 2.28
N PRO A 365 -11.24 19.62 1.65
CA PRO A 365 -11.08 19.52 0.20
C PRO A 365 -12.22 20.15 -0.60
N SER A 366 -13.38 20.39 0.03
CA SER A 366 -14.56 20.96 -0.65
C SER A 366 -14.29 22.32 -1.27
N ALA A 367 -14.89 22.60 -2.43
CA ALA A 367 -14.92 23.94 -3.04
C ALA A 367 -15.77 24.97 -2.24
N ARG A 368 -16.31 24.59 -1.08
CA ARG A 368 -17.09 25.46 -0.19
C ARG A 368 -16.43 25.56 1.16
N PRO A 369 -16.52 26.72 1.84
CA PRO A 369 -16.14 26.79 3.25
C PRO A 369 -16.92 25.76 4.07
N ALA A 370 -16.29 25.25 5.10
CA ALA A 370 -16.89 24.31 6.03
C ALA A 370 -16.76 24.81 7.46
N GLU A 371 -17.66 24.39 8.35
CA GLU A 371 -17.59 24.67 9.77
C GLU A 371 -17.93 23.43 10.60
N PHE A 372 -17.34 23.32 11.77
CA PHE A 372 -17.63 22.26 12.72
C PHE A 372 -17.41 22.73 14.16
N GLU A 373 -17.96 21.99 15.12
CA GLU A 373 -17.74 22.28 16.53
C GLU A 373 -16.48 21.61 17.05
N CYS A 374 -15.62 22.39 17.72
CA CYS A 374 -14.39 21.91 18.33
C CYS A 374 -14.14 22.67 19.63
N GLY A 375 -13.92 21.93 20.72
CA GLY A 375 -13.59 22.53 22.03
C GLY A 375 -12.11 22.85 22.23
N LEU A 376 -11.26 22.62 21.23
CA LEU A 376 -9.81 22.83 21.27
C LEU A 376 -9.48 24.27 20.86
N ILE A 377 -8.53 24.88 21.57
CA ILE A 377 -8.08 26.25 21.29
C ILE A 377 -6.72 26.21 20.64
N ALA A 378 -6.62 26.75 19.44
CA ALA A 378 -5.36 26.86 18.71
C ALA A 378 -4.44 27.88 19.41
N LYS A 379 -3.20 27.47 19.71
CA LYS A 379 -2.16 28.32 20.31
C LYS A 379 -1.19 28.85 19.26
N GLU A 380 -0.85 28.01 18.29
CA GLU A 380 0.12 28.32 17.26
C GLU A 380 -0.25 27.59 15.96
N VAL A 381 -0.29 28.31 14.84
CA VAL A 381 -0.51 27.72 13.52
C VAL A 381 0.84 27.29 12.95
N LEU A 382 1.02 25.99 12.72
CA LEU A 382 2.24 25.39 12.20
C LEU A 382 2.25 25.30 10.68
N TYR A 383 1.06 25.13 10.11
CA TYR A 383 0.87 24.94 8.68
C TYR A 383 -0.47 25.51 8.24
N SER A 384 -0.46 26.15 7.08
CA SER A 384 -1.67 26.67 6.43
C SER A 384 -1.51 26.56 4.91
N PHE A 385 -2.54 26.03 4.26
CA PHE A 385 -2.70 25.98 2.80
C PHE A 385 -4.12 26.44 2.45
N GLY A 386 -4.29 27.22 1.37
CA GLY A 386 -5.60 27.68 0.89
C GLY A 386 -6.31 28.71 1.78
N GLY A 387 -5.71 29.13 2.88
CA GLY A 387 -6.24 30.15 3.77
C GLY A 387 -6.09 29.83 5.25
N LYS A 388 -6.62 30.69 6.11
CA LYS A 388 -6.57 30.55 7.58
C LYS A 388 -7.92 30.07 8.10
N ALA A 389 -7.91 29.22 9.10
CA ALA A 389 -9.11 28.92 9.87
C ALA A 389 -9.43 30.03 10.83
N GLU A 390 -10.71 30.25 11.05
CA GLU A 390 -11.24 31.21 12.03
C GLU A 390 -11.97 30.45 13.14
N ALA A 391 -11.79 30.87 14.38
CA ALA A 391 -12.48 30.29 15.53
C ALA A 391 -13.43 31.33 16.14
N ASP A 392 -14.69 30.96 16.35
CA ASP A 392 -15.71 31.75 17.07
C ASP A 392 -16.30 30.84 18.15
N GLY A 393 -15.84 31.05 19.39
CA GLY A 393 -16.17 30.20 20.52
C GLY A 393 -15.73 28.73 20.26
N LYS A 394 -16.70 27.82 20.19
CA LYS A 394 -16.45 26.37 19.88
C LYS A 394 -16.53 26.05 18.40
N LYS A 395 -16.90 26.99 17.53
CA LYS A 395 -16.99 26.79 16.10
C LYS A 395 -15.67 27.13 15.43
N ILE A 396 -15.20 26.22 14.58
CA ILE A 396 -14.09 26.46 13.67
C ILE A 396 -14.64 26.52 12.25
N ARG A 397 -14.34 27.61 11.55
CA ARG A 397 -14.64 27.81 10.14
C ARG A 397 -13.34 27.73 9.34
N ILE A 398 -13.34 26.92 8.28
CA ILE A 398 -12.20 26.72 7.40
C ILE A 398 -12.60 27.07 5.97
N PRO A 399 -11.76 27.79 5.19
CA PRO A 399 -12.05 28.14 3.80
C PRO A 399 -12.21 26.91 2.91
N ALA A 400 -12.71 27.14 1.69
CA ALA A 400 -12.71 26.14 0.62
C ALA A 400 -11.29 25.68 0.27
N GLN A 401 -11.13 24.42 -0.11
CA GLN A 401 -9.86 23.82 -0.54
C GLN A 401 -8.66 24.24 0.32
N SER A 402 -8.75 24.00 1.62
CA SER A 402 -7.74 24.47 2.59
C SER A 402 -7.41 23.41 3.64
N ALA A 403 -6.22 23.55 4.22
CA ALA A 403 -5.78 22.75 5.36
C ALA A 403 -5.04 23.64 6.37
N VAL A 404 -5.28 23.39 7.67
CA VAL A 404 -4.61 24.09 8.76
C VAL A 404 -4.20 23.09 9.83
N PHE A 405 -2.94 23.15 10.28
CA PHE A 405 -2.44 22.41 11.42
C PHE A 405 -2.00 23.40 12.50
N ALA A 406 -2.47 23.18 13.72
CA ALA A 406 -2.20 24.07 14.83
C ALA A 406 -1.93 23.31 16.14
N LYS A 407 -0.98 23.78 16.94
CA LYS A 407 -0.83 23.31 18.33
C LYS A 407 -2.06 23.72 19.15
N VAL A 408 -2.53 22.83 20.01
CA VAL A 408 -3.71 23.02 20.86
C VAL A 408 -3.41 22.74 22.33
#